data_5e656d13691d2eb71430d423d0285c2e
#
_entry.id   5e656d13691d2eb71430d423d0285c2e
#
_cell.length_a   1.000
_cell.length_b   1.000
_cell.length_c   1.000
_cell.angle_alpha   90.00
_cell.angle_beta   90.00
_cell.angle_gamma   90.00
#
_symmetry.space_group_name_H-M   'P 1'
#
loop_
_entity.id
_entity.type
_entity.pdbx_description
1 polymer ?
#
loop_
_entity_poly.entity_id
_entity_poly.type
_entity_poly.pdbx_seq_one_letter_code
_entity_poly.pdbx_strand_id
1 'polypeptide(L)'
;MAQYIIYFNQQWVGDHSEEWFNSRGPLARAVVSEMKDAGVLVAAGGLEEEIESAFGFDEKGNLSGPIITSGDFLGGLTIIEVSSENEAKMWGAKVAEACGWPQEVRKFKGFEI
;
A
#
# COMPACT_ATOMS: atom_id res chain seq x y z
N MET A 1 3.66 20.95 -2.60
CA MET A 1 3.68 19.46 -2.76
C MET A 1 3.05 18.81 -1.54
N ALA A 2 2.25 17.81 -1.75
CA ALA A 2 1.62 17.05 -0.67
C ALA A 2 1.95 15.56 -0.82
N GLN A 3 1.95 14.86 0.30
CA GLN A 3 2.22 13.44 0.34
C GLN A 3 0.92 12.68 0.58
N TYR A 4 0.76 11.59 -0.15
CA TYR A 4 -0.40 10.71 -0.06
C TYR A 4 0.06 9.27 0.11
N ILE A 5 -0.72 8.49 0.82
CA ILE A 5 -0.55 7.05 0.88
C ILE A 5 -1.66 6.39 0.04
N ILE A 6 -1.24 5.50 -0.85
CA ILE A 6 -2.13 4.62 -1.61
C ILE A 6 -1.95 3.27 -0.95
N TYR A 7 -3.02 2.67 -0.45
CA TYR A 7 -2.90 1.43 0.31
C TYR A 7 -4.07 0.51 0.08
N PHE A 8 -3.88 -0.74 0.46
CA PHE A 8 -4.95 -1.73 0.48
C PHE A 8 -4.85 -2.58 1.74
N ASN A 9 -5.99 -3.06 2.20
CA ASN A 9 -6.02 -4.09 3.22
C ASN A 9 -5.97 -5.46 2.55
N GLN A 10 -5.33 -6.43 3.21
CA GLN A 10 -5.12 -7.77 2.66
C GLN A 10 -6.42 -8.41 2.20
N GLN A 11 -7.51 -8.19 2.93
CA GLN A 11 -8.81 -8.78 2.64
C GLN A 11 -9.46 -8.27 1.34
N TRP A 12 -8.99 -7.11 0.83
CA TRP A 12 -9.49 -6.54 -0.43
C TRP A 12 -8.93 -7.24 -1.67
N VAL A 13 -7.86 -8.01 -1.50
CA VAL A 13 -7.18 -8.69 -2.61
C VAL A 13 -8.07 -9.75 -3.25
N GLY A 14 -8.82 -10.49 -2.44
CA GLY A 14 -9.70 -11.56 -2.92
C GLY A 14 -8.94 -12.85 -3.22
N ASP A 15 -9.71 -13.85 -3.67
CA ASP A 15 -9.15 -15.17 -4.02
C ASP A 15 -8.88 -15.23 -5.52
N HIS A 16 -7.63 -15.53 -5.87
CA HIS A 16 -7.21 -15.65 -7.25
C HIS A 16 -6.22 -16.82 -7.37
N SER A 17 -6.04 -17.31 -8.59
CA SER A 17 -5.06 -18.35 -8.87
C SER A 17 -3.63 -17.80 -8.72
N GLU A 18 -2.67 -18.69 -8.47
CA GLU A 18 -1.26 -18.33 -8.46
C GLU A 18 -0.83 -17.68 -9.79
N GLU A 19 -1.32 -18.22 -10.90
CA GLU A 19 -1.07 -17.67 -12.23
C GLU A 19 -1.55 -16.23 -12.35
N TRP A 20 -2.72 -15.93 -11.83
CA TRP A 20 -3.26 -14.58 -11.83
C TRP A 20 -2.35 -13.63 -11.03
N PHE A 21 -1.95 -14.03 -9.81
CA PHE A 21 -1.03 -13.22 -9.00
C PHE A 21 0.28 -12.99 -9.71
N ASN A 22 0.85 -14.00 -10.33
CA ASN A 22 2.11 -13.88 -11.08
C ASN A 22 1.99 -12.89 -12.24
N SER A 23 0.81 -12.75 -12.83
CA SER A 23 0.55 -11.80 -13.92
C SER A 23 0.52 -10.35 -13.43
N ARG A 24 0.24 -10.12 -12.14
CA ARG A 24 0.09 -8.77 -11.59
C ARG A 24 1.42 -8.11 -11.21
N GLY A 25 2.40 -8.91 -10.82
CA GLY A 25 3.71 -8.39 -10.41
C GLY A 25 4.35 -7.46 -11.44
N PRO A 26 4.51 -7.87 -12.70
CA PRO A 26 5.07 -6.99 -13.73
C PRO A 26 4.27 -5.71 -13.94
N LEU A 27 2.94 -5.77 -13.87
CA LEU A 27 2.08 -4.60 -14.04
C LEU A 27 2.25 -3.60 -12.90
N ALA A 28 2.28 -4.10 -11.67
CA ALA A 28 2.51 -3.26 -10.49
C ALA A 28 3.89 -2.60 -10.54
N ARG A 29 4.92 -3.36 -10.90
CA ARG A 29 6.28 -2.82 -11.05
C ARG A 29 6.37 -1.76 -12.14
N ALA A 30 5.60 -1.91 -13.22
CA ALA A 30 5.57 -0.92 -14.29
C ALA A 30 5.04 0.43 -13.79
N VAL A 31 4.00 0.43 -12.96
CA VAL A 31 3.46 1.66 -12.38
C VAL A 31 4.47 2.30 -11.43
N VAL A 32 5.14 1.50 -10.60
CA VAL A 32 6.20 2.01 -9.72
C VAL A 32 7.32 2.65 -10.54
N SER A 33 7.69 2.03 -11.65
CA SER A 33 8.69 2.59 -12.57
C SER A 33 8.23 3.93 -13.17
N GLU A 34 6.96 4.03 -13.56
CA GLU A 34 6.39 5.29 -14.03
C GLU A 34 6.45 6.39 -12.96
N MET A 35 6.16 6.04 -11.71
CA MET A 35 6.25 6.96 -10.59
C MET A 35 7.66 7.45 -10.35
N LYS A 36 8.65 6.57 -10.48
CA LYS A 36 10.06 6.93 -10.38
C LYS A 36 10.45 7.91 -11.46
N ASP A 37 10.06 7.61 -12.70
CA ASP A 37 10.36 8.47 -13.86
C ASP A 37 9.70 9.84 -13.72
N ALA A 38 8.50 9.89 -13.15
CA ALA A 38 7.79 11.14 -12.90
C ALA A 38 8.32 11.91 -11.67
N GLY A 39 9.19 11.29 -10.89
CA GLY A 39 9.76 11.91 -9.70
C GLY A 39 8.79 12.02 -8.53
N VAL A 40 7.74 11.21 -8.50
CA VAL A 40 6.71 11.29 -7.44
C VAL A 40 6.81 10.19 -6.40
N LEU A 41 7.54 9.11 -6.65
CA LEU A 41 7.63 7.99 -5.73
C LEU A 41 8.49 8.33 -4.51
N VAL A 42 7.90 8.15 -3.31
CA VAL A 42 8.66 8.20 -2.06
C VAL A 42 9.05 6.78 -1.64
N ALA A 43 8.09 5.87 -1.57
CA ALA A 43 8.33 4.47 -1.21
C ALA A 43 7.15 3.60 -1.62
N ALA A 44 7.41 2.31 -1.81
CA ALA A 44 6.37 1.33 -2.07
C ALA A 44 6.79 -0.02 -1.49
N GLY A 45 5.84 -0.78 -1.01
CA GLY A 45 6.11 -2.12 -0.50
C GLY A 45 4.86 -2.87 -0.11
N GLY A 46 4.97 -4.19 -0.13
CA GLY A 46 3.96 -5.09 0.41
C GLY A 46 4.39 -5.57 1.79
N LEU A 47 3.43 -5.94 2.60
CA LEU A 47 3.65 -6.53 3.90
C LEU A 47 3.42 -8.04 3.82
N GLU A 48 4.08 -8.79 4.69
CA GLU A 48 3.85 -10.23 4.80
C GLU A 48 2.40 -10.49 5.18
N GLU A 49 1.83 -11.53 4.59
CA GLU A 49 0.43 -11.86 4.74
C GLU A 49 0.09 -12.52 6.09
N GLU A 50 1.09 -13.15 6.72
CA GLU A 50 0.93 -13.89 7.97
C GLU A 50 0.93 -12.92 9.16
N ILE A 51 -0.25 -12.44 9.51
CA ILE A 51 -0.40 -11.49 10.62
C ILE A 51 -0.01 -12.11 11.97
N GLU A 52 -0.02 -13.43 12.06
CA GLU A 52 0.41 -14.16 13.27
C GLU A 52 1.88 -13.90 13.60
N SER A 53 2.67 -13.55 12.60
CA SER A 53 4.09 -13.23 12.78
C SER A 53 4.32 -11.83 13.31
N ALA A 54 3.28 -10.99 13.35
CA ALA A 54 3.40 -9.64 13.86
C ALA A 54 3.60 -9.66 15.38
N PHE A 55 4.31 -8.69 15.86
CA PHE A 55 4.42 -8.47 17.29
C PHE A 55 4.04 -7.03 17.60
N GLY A 56 3.41 -6.84 18.76
CA GLY A 56 2.92 -5.55 19.18
C GLY A 56 3.54 -5.09 20.47
N PHE A 57 3.21 -3.88 20.84
CA PHE A 57 3.64 -3.28 22.11
C PHE A 57 2.46 -2.56 22.71
N ASP A 58 2.31 -2.63 24.01
CA ASP A 58 1.28 -1.86 24.71
C ASP A 58 1.71 -0.40 24.85
N GLU A 59 0.86 0.43 25.47
CA GLU A 59 1.13 1.87 25.63
C GLU A 59 2.32 2.18 26.54
N LYS A 60 2.86 1.19 27.23
CA LYS A 60 4.06 1.31 28.08
C LYS A 60 5.29 0.76 27.42
N GLY A 61 5.16 0.27 26.17
CA GLY A 61 6.26 -0.32 25.43
C GLY A 61 6.55 -1.78 25.77
N ASN A 62 5.64 -2.45 26.47
CA ASN A 62 5.82 -3.89 26.75
C ASN A 62 5.42 -4.73 25.53
N LEU A 63 6.26 -5.70 25.21
CA LEU A 63 6.04 -6.60 24.09
C LEU A 63 4.77 -7.44 24.28
N SER A 64 4.01 -7.58 23.21
CA SER A 64 2.83 -8.45 23.14
C SER A 64 2.83 -9.21 21.81
N GLY A 65 1.85 -10.09 21.62
CA GLY A 65 1.57 -10.67 20.31
C GLY A 65 0.89 -9.63 19.41
N PRO A 66 0.39 -10.05 18.23
CA PRO A 66 -0.31 -9.16 17.33
C PRO A 66 -1.49 -8.47 18.02
N ILE A 67 -1.65 -7.19 17.80
CA ILE A 67 -2.78 -6.43 18.33
C ILE A 67 -4.02 -6.71 17.49
N ILE A 68 -3.84 -6.73 16.15
CA ILE A 68 -4.92 -7.11 15.23
C ILE A 68 -4.85 -8.64 15.09
N THR A 69 -5.91 -9.32 15.50
CA THR A 69 -6.00 -10.78 15.44
C THR A 69 -7.08 -11.28 14.49
N SER A 70 -7.93 -10.39 14.00
CA SER A 70 -9.00 -10.69 13.05
C SER A 70 -9.42 -9.42 12.33
N GLY A 71 -10.20 -9.57 11.28
CA GLY A 71 -10.68 -8.45 10.48
C GLY A 71 -9.64 -7.95 9.48
N ASP A 72 -9.82 -6.73 9.02
CA ASP A 72 -8.99 -6.16 7.99
C ASP A 72 -7.65 -5.68 8.54
N PHE A 73 -6.59 -5.92 7.79
CA PHE A 73 -5.26 -5.43 8.12
C PHE A 73 -4.51 -5.00 6.85
N LEU A 74 -3.57 -4.09 7.04
CA LEU A 74 -2.80 -3.50 5.95
C LEU A 74 -2.03 -4.57 5.17
N GLY A 75 -2.18 -4.57 3.84
CA GLY A 75 -1.51 -5.52 2.96
C GLY A 75 -0.34 -4.91 2.20
N GLY A 76 -0.40 -3.62 1.89
CA GLY A 76 0.67 -2.94 1.18
C GLY A 76 0.37 -1.47 0.99
N LEU A 77 1.40 -0.73 0.59
CA LEU A 77 1.27 0.71 0.44
C LEU A 77 2.23 1.29 -0.60
N THR A 78 1.86 2.45 -1.10
CA THR A 78 2.71 3.28 -1.95
C THR A 78 2.57 4.72 -1.45
N ILE A 79 3.70 5.37 -1.21
CA ILE A 79 3.71 6.76 -0.77
C ILE A 79 4.22 7.62 -1.92
N ILE A 80 3.46 8.66 -2.25
CA ILE A 80 3.78 9.57 -3.34
C ILE A 80 3.78 11.02 -2.86
N GLU A 81 4.57 11.83 -3.54
CA GLU A 81 4.57 13.28 -3.36
C GLU A 81 4.16 13.93 -4.68
N VAL A 82 3.05 14.66 -4.66
CA VAL A 82 2.44 15.21 -5.86
C VAL A 82 2.02 16.66 -5.64
N SER A 83 1.78 17.38 -6.75
CA SER A 83 1.44 18.80 -6.71
C SER A 83 -0.05 19.06 -6.56
N SER A 84 -0.91 18.05 -6.78
CA SER A 84 -2.36 18.23 -6.71
C SER A 84 -3.09 16.96 -6.28
N GLU A 85 -4.31 17.13 -5.77
CA GLU A 85 -5.20 16.02 -5.45
C GLU A 85 -5.54 15.20 -6.70
N ASN A 86 -5.71 15.87 -7.84
CA ASN A 86 -6.00 15.18 -9.10
C ASN A 86 -4.87 14.23 -9.51
N GLU A 87 -3.61 14.62 -9.29
CA GLU A 87 -2.48 13.72 -9.53
C GLU A 87 -2.53 12.51 -8.60
N ALA A 88 -2.87 12.72 -7.33
CA ALA A 88 -3.01 11.62 -6.38
C ALA A 88 -4.10 10.64 -6.82
N LYS A 89 -5.22 11.14 -7.31
CA LYS A 89 -6.32 10.32 -7.83
C LYS A 89 -5.88 9.53 -9.06
N MET A 90 -5.14 10.15 -9.96
CA MET A 90 -4.63 9.48 -11.16
C MET A 90 -3.71 8.31 -10.80
N TRP A 91 -2.77 8.53 -9.89
CA TRP A 91 -1.86 7.48 -9.46
C TRP A 91 -2.57 6.38 -8.68
N GLY A 92 -3.54 6.74 -7.83
CA GLY A 92 -4.35 5.76 -7.12
C GLY A 92 -5.10 4.83 -8.06
N ALA A 93 -5.70 5.37 -9.11
CA ALA A 93 -6.38 4.59 -10.13
C ALA A 93 -5.42 3.67 -10.89
N LYS A 94 -4.24 4.14 -11.24
CA LYS A 94 -3.23 3.33 -11.92
C LYS A 94 -2.76 2.16 -11.07
N VAL A 95 -2.53 2.39 -9.78
CA VAL A 95 -2.12 1.33 -8.86
C VAL A 95 -3.23 0.28 -8.72
N ALA A 96 -4.47 0.72 -8.53
CA ALA A 96 -5.60 -0.20 -8.39
C ALA A 96 -5.78 -1.08 -9.64
N GLU A 97 -5.70 -0.47 -10.81
CA GLU A 97 -5.82 -1.19 -12.09
C GLU A 97 -4.68 -2.19 -12.27
N ALA A 98 -3.45 -1.80 -11.98
CA ALA A 98 -2.28 -2.66 -12.14
C ALA A 98 -2.28 -3.82 -11.15
N CYS A 99 -2.60 -3.57 -9.90
CA CYS A 99 -2.68 -4.62 -8.87
C CYS A 99 -3.87 -5.55 -9.09
N GLY A 100 -5.00 -5.01 -9.55
CA GLY A 100 -6.20 -5.79 -9.78
C GLY A 100 -7.10 -5.93 -8.56
N TRP A 101 -6.93 -5.07 -7.55
CA TRP A 101 -7.81 -4.99 -6.37
C TRP A 101 -7.94 -3.54 -5.90
N PRO A 102 -8.97 -3.25 -5.07
CA PRO A 102 -9.21 -1.88 -4.63
C PRO A 102 -8.04 -1.28 -3.87
N GLN A 103 -7.85 0.01 -4.05
CA GLN A 103 -6.88 0.81 -3.31
C GLN A 103 -7.61 2.02 -2.74
N GLU A 104 -7.14 2.52 -1.63
CA GLU A 104 -7.64 3.74 -1.04
C GLU A 104 -6.51 4.75 -0.93
N VAL A 105 -6.83 6.03 -1.08
CA VAL A 105 -5.84 7.11 -1.06
C VAL A 105 -6.17 8.07 0.06
N ARG A 106 -5.19 8.34 0.92
CA ARG A 106 -5.34 9.31 2.01
C ARG A 106 -4.17 10.29 1.98
N LYS A 107 -4.48 11.55 2.26
CA LYS A 107 -3.46 12.58 2.37
C LYS A 107 -2.81 12.54 3.75
N PHE A 108 -1.50 12.64 3.79
CA PHE A 108 -0.79 12.78 5.06
C PHE A 108 -1.10 14.14 5.68
N LYS A 109 -1.38 14.16 6.97
CA LYS A 109 -1.56 15.39 7.73
C LYS A 109 -0.21 16.06 8.00
N GLY A 110 0.80 15.24 8.32
CA GLY A 110 2.19 15.65 8.49
C GLY A 110 3.07 14.52 8.00
N PHE A 111 4.20 14.85 7.39
CA PHE A 111 5.07 13.86 6.78
C PHE A 111 6.52 14.27 6.95
N GLU A 112 7.34 13.37 7.50
CA GLU A 112 8.79 13.54 7.64
C GLU A 112 9.51 12.39 6.93
N ILE A 113 10.58 12.75 6.26
CA ILE A 113 11.46 11.79 5.61
C ILE A 113 12.78 11.74 6.39
#